data_672912ad5b4e5579b7c75b365fb0c8af
#
_entry.id   672912ad5b4e5579b7c75b365fb0c8af
#
_cell.length_a   1.000
_cell.length_b   1.000
_cell.length_c   1.000
_cell.angle_alpha   90.00
_cell.angle_beta   90.00
_cell.angle_gamma   90.00
#
_symmetry.space_group_name_H-M   'P 1'
#
loop_
_entity.id
_entity.type
_entity.pdbx_description
1 polymer ?
#
loop_
_entity_poly.entity_id
_entity_poly.type
_entity_poly.pdbx_seq_one_letter_code
_entity_poly.pdbx_strand_id
1 'polypeptide(L)'
;MVTMIVIDRTLQFLKEMAKQAVVTIDGQDSIVSFQSQEIIKDTVKTYVYLENGHGHVSAAKLVDAQGIELDRYNTSIEPSEDGLMIVFTLSVTLKGELQA
;
A
#
# COMPACT_ATOMS: atom_id res chain seq x y z
N MET A 1 -5.26 -10.37 -26.05
CA MET A 1 -4.07 -9.84 -25.36
C MET A 1 -4.37 -8.44 -24.79
N VAL A 2 -4.04 -8.23 -23.53
CA VAL A 2 -4.23 -6.92 -22.89
C VAL A 2 -3.09 -6.00 -23.29
N THR A 3 -3.40 -4.77 -23.69
CA THR A 3 -2.38 -3.81 -24.11
C THR A 3 -1.74 -3.11 -22.90
N MET A 4 -0.55 -2.59 -23.07
CA MET A 4 0.16 -1.85 -22.03
C MET A 4 -0.63 -0.66 -21.53
N ILE A 5 -1.39 0.02 -22.40
CA ILE A 5 -2.19 1.17 -21.97
C ILE A 5 -3.27 0.79 -20.97
N VAL A 6 -3.86 -0.40 -21.11
CA VAL A 6 -4.86 -0.88 -20.13
C VAL A 6 -4.19 -1.13 -18.79
N ILE A 7 -3.03 -1.74 -18.79
CA ILE A 7 -2.26 -1.99 -17.56
C ILE A 7 -1.87 -0.67 -16.92
N ASP A 8 -1.33 0.27 -17.68
CA ASP A 8 -0.90 1.57 -17.16
C ASP A 8 -2.04 2.35 -16.52
N ARG A 9 -3.20 2.38 -17.18
CA ARG A 9 -4.37 3.08 -16.62
C ARG A 9 -4.92 2.40 -15.37
N THR A 10 -4.89 1.08 -15.35
CA THR A 10 -5.31 0.32 -14.17
C THR A 10 -4.39 0.62 -13.00
N LEU A 11 -3.08 0.67 -13.23
CA LEU A 11 -2.11 1.00 -12.19
C LEU A 11 -2.28 2.42 -11.67
N GLN A 12 -2.55 3.39 -12.56
CA GLN A 12 -2.83 4.76 -12.15
C GLN A 12 -4.09 4.83 -11.30
N PHE A 13 -5.13 4.09 -11.67
CA PHE A 13 -6.37 4.03 -10.91
C PHE A 13 -6.11 3.46 -9.51
N LEU A 14 -5.34 2.39 -9.40
CA LEU A 14 -4.99 1.80 -8.10
C LEU A 14 -4.18 2.77 -7.25
N LYS A 15 -3.23 3.46 -7.87
CA LYS A 15 -2.42 4.46 -7.17
C LYS A 15 -3.28 5.58 -6.60
N GLU A 16 -4.24 6.06 -7.38
CA GLU A 16 -5.14 7.12 -6.96
C GLU A 16 -6.19 6.65 -5.95
N MET A 17 -6.56 5.36 -6.00
CA MET A 17 -7.52 4.78 -5.08
C MET A 17 -6.99 4.74 -3.65
N ALA A 18 -5.71 4.47 -3.46
CA ALA A 18 -5.07 4.44 -2.15
C ALA A 18 -4.96 5.86 -1.60
N LYS A 19 -5.51 6.10 -0.41
CA LYS A 19 -5.56 7.45 0.16
C LYS A 19 -4.80 7.59 1.46
N GLN A 20 -4.82 6.57 2.31
CA GLN A 20 -4.23 6.65 3.63
C GLN A 20 -3.67 5.31 4.04
N ALA A 21 -2.69 5.36 4.93
CA ALA A 21 -2.25 4.18 5.65
C ALA A 21 -2.76 4.28 7.09
N VAL A 22 -3.19 3.16 7.63
CA VAL A 22 -3.59 3.07 9.03
C VAL A 22 -2.67 2.06 9.70
N VAL A 23 -1.92 2.52 10.68
CA VAL A 23 -0.94 1.69 11.38
C VAL A 23 -1.41 1.48 12.81
N THR A 24 -1.47 0.24 13.25
CA THR A 24 -1.84 -0.10 14.61
C THR A 24 -0.59 -0.13 15.48
N ILE A 25 -0.51 0.83 16.40
CA ILE A 25 0.62 1.00 17.30
C ILE A 25 0.11 0.88 18.72
N ASP A 26 0.65 -0.06 19.49
CA ASP A 26 0.23 -0.35 20.86
C ASP A 26 -1.29 -0.55 20.98
N GLY A 27 -1.87 -1.23 19.99
CA GLY A 27 -3.30 -1.52 19.97
C GLY A 27 -4.19 -0.38 19.53
N GLN A 28 -3.63 0.74 19.10
CA GLN A 28 -4.39 1.89 18.62
C GLN A 28 -4.07 2.19 17.17
N ASP A 29 -5.10 2.46 16.38
CA ASP A 29 -4.94 2.81 14.97
C ASP A 29 -4.56 4.27 14.82
N SER A 30 -3.54 4.52 14.01
CA SER A 30 -3.09 5.86 13.65
C SER A 30 -3.09 6.02 12.15
N ILE A 31 -3.57 7.15 11.67
CA ILE A 31 -3.53 7.49 10.25
C ILE A 31 -2.18 8.09 9.92
N VAL A 32 -1.51 7.54 8.91
CA VAL A 32 -0.19 7.99 8.48
C VAL A 32 -0.26 8.33 6.99
N SER A 33 0.26 9.50 6.64
CA SER A 33 0.31 9.92 5.24
C SER A 33 1.40 9.16 4.48
N PHE A 34 1.21 9.00 3.17
CA PHE A 34 2.20 8.38 2.32
C PHE A 34 3.42 9.28 2.19
N GLN A 35 4.60 8.69 2.20
CA GLN A 35 5.82 9.39 1.84
C GLN A 35 5.92 9.55 0.33
N SER A 36 5.65 8.49 -0.41
CA SER A 36 5.66 8.49 -1.86
C SER A 36 4.93 7.29 -2.43
N GLN A 37 4.64 7.35 -3.71
CA GLN A 37 4.11 6.22 -4.47
C GLN A 37 4.86 6.15 -5.79
N GLU A 38 5.09 4.94 -6.27
CA GLU A 38 5.68 4.75 -7.60
C GLU A 38 5.06 3.55 -8.30
N ILE A 39 5.11 3.58 -9.61
CA ILE A 39 4.66 2.47 -10.45
C ILE A 39 5.90 1.85 -11.08
N ILE A 40 6.12 0.57 -10.82
CA ILE A 40 7.20 -0.20 -11.40
C ILE A 40 6.62 -1.40 -12.11
N LYS A 41 6.70 -1.43 -13.44
CA LYS A 41 6.12 -2.49 -14.29
C LYS A 41 4.61 -2.62 -14.04
N ASP A 42 4.17 -3.71 -13.44
CA ASP A 42 2.76 -4.01 -13.18
C ASP A 42 2.39 -3.81 -11.70
N THR A 43 3.20 -3.05 -10.97
CA THR A 43 3.10 -2.94 -9.52
C THR A 43 3.06 -1.49 -9.10
N VAL A 44 2.14 -1.16 -8.17
CA VAL A 44 2.11 0.12 -7.47
C VAL A 44 2.72 -0.10 -6.09
N LYS A 45 3.78 0.64 -5.79
CA LYS A 45 4.39 0.63 -4.46
C LYS A 45 4.06 1.92 -3.74
N THR A 46 3.52 1.80 -2.54
CA THR A 46 3.20 2.93 -1.68
C THR A 46 4.09 2.86 -0.46
N TYR A 47 4.88 3.91 -0.26
CA TYR A 47 5.86 3.99 0.83
C TYR A 47 5.31 4.81 1.97
N VAL A 48 5.34 4.24 3.16
CA VAL A 48 4.90 4.90 4.39
C VAL A 48 6.04 4.85 5.38
N TYR A 49 6.43 6.01 5.88
CA TYR A 49 7.52 6.10 6.85
C TYR A 49 6.97 6.48 8.23
N LEU A 50 7.30 5.66 9.22
CA LEU A 50 7.03 5.96 10.61
C LEU A 50 8.30 6.49 11.24
N GLU A 51 8.23 7.69 11.77
CA GLU A 51 9.33 8.25 12.54
C GLU A 51 9.54 7.41 13.79
N ASN A 52 10.71 7.59 14.37
CA ASN A 52 11.23 6.68 15.38
C ASN A 52 10.29 6.34 16.53
N GLY A 53 10.40 5.15 16.90
CA GLY A 53 10.45 4.64 18.24
C GLY A 53 9.24 4.63 19.11
N HIS A 54 8.04 4.78 18.63
CA HIS A 54 6.93 4.90 19.56
C HIS A 54 5.99 3.72 19.49
N GLY A 55 6.39 2.64 20.16
CA GLY A 55 5.48 1.56 20.41
C GLY A 55 5.62 0.40 19.45
N HIS A 56 4.76 -0.60 19.66
CA HIS A 56 4.79 -1.87 18.96
C HIS A 56 3.82 -1.83 17.80
N VAL A 57 4.32 -2.04 16.58
CA VAL A 57 3.51 -2.09 15.38
C VAL A 57 3.01 -3.52 15.16
N SER A 58 1.69 -3.69 15.22
CA SER A 58 1.05 -5.01 15.07
C SER A 58 0.33 -5.17 13.73
N ALA A 59 -0.01 -4.08 13.07
CA ALA A 59 -0.67 -4.14 11.76
C ALA A 59 -0.48 -2.83 11.02
N ALA A 60 -0.52 -2.92 9.69
CA ALA A 60 -0.54 -1.75 8.82
C ALA A 60 -1.52 -2.04 7.68
N LYS A 61 -2.39 -1.09 7.38
CA LYS A 61 -3.41 -1.20 6.35
C LYS A 61 -3.28 -0.07 5.34
N LEU A 62 -3.55 -0.38 4.09
CA LEU A 62 -3.72 0.61 3.04
C LEU A 62 -5.22 0.74 2.77
N VAL A 63 -5.76 1.94 2.85
CA VAL A 63 -7.20 2.16 2.71
C VAL A 63 -7.51 3.22 1.66
N ASP A 64 -8.75 3.18 1.14
CA ASP A 64 -9.24 4.17 0.19
C ASP A 64 -9.92 5.34 0.93
N ALA A 65 -10.55 6.24 0.16
CA ALA A 65 -11.21 7.43 0.72
C ALA A 65 -12.37 7.10 1.65
N GLN A 66 -12.99 5.92 1.51
CA GLN A 66 -14.07 5.47 2.37
C GLN A 66 -13.60 4.61 3.53
N GLY A 67 -12.29 4.42 3.66
CA GLY A 67 -11.72 3.57 4.71
C GLY A 67 -11.73 2.09 4.40
N ILE A 68 -12.05 1.72 3.16
CA ILE A 68 -12.06 0.31 2.76
C ILE A 68 -10.62 -0.18 2.62
N GLU A 69 -10.34 -1.33 3.22
CA GLU A 69 -9.02 -1.92 3.22
C GLU A 69 -8.65 -2.45 1.84
N LEU A 70 -7.49 -2.00 1.32
CA LEU A 70 -6.97 -2.45 0.03
C LEU A 70 -5.84 -3.46 0.19
N ASP A 71 -5.06 -3.33 1.26
CA ASP A 71 -3.97 -4.23 1.58
C ASP A 71 -3.73 -4.20 3.09
N ARG A 72 -3.12 -5.25 3.60
CA ARG A 72 -2.89 -5.37 5.04
C ARG A 72 -1.66 -6.20 5.35
N TYR A 73 -0.86 -5.72 6.30
CA TYR A 73 0.19 -6.49 6.94
C TYR A 73 -0.15 -6.70 8.40
N ASN A 74 -0.07 -7.95 8.84
CA ASN A 74 -0.06 -8.27 10.26
C ASN A 74 1.38 -8.59 10.62
N THR A 75 1.88 -7.96 11.67
CA THR A 75 3.29 -8.03 12.00
C THR A 75 3.50 -7.85 13.50
N SER A 76 4.75 -7.91 13.91
CA SER A 76 5.14 -7.66 15.30
C SER A 76 6.52 -7.02 15.24
N ILE A 77 6.55 -5.70 15.14
CA ILE A 77 7.78 -4.95 14.95
C ILE A 77 7.80 -3.75 15.89
N GLU A 78 8.95 -3.54 16.53
CA GLU A 78 9.22 -2.31 17.25
C GLU A 78 10.13 -1.45 16.37
N PRO A 79 9.69 -0.24 15.95
CA PRO A 79 10.52 0.62 15.16
C PRO A 79 11.82 0.96 15.86
N SER A 80 12.91 1.02 15.12
CA SER A 80 14.20 1.45 15.63
C SER A 80 14.25 2.97 15.75
N GLU A 81 15.37 3.50 16.25
CA GLU A 81 15.58 4.95 16.32
C GLU A 81 15.52 5.60 14.94
N ASP A 82 15.85 4.85 13.89
CA ASP A 82 15.80 5.33 12.52
C ASP A 82 14.41 5.28 11.91
N GLY A 83 13.43 4.77 12.64
CA GLY A 83 12.07 4.63 12.16
C GLY A 83 11.80 3.32 11.45
N LEU A 84 10.68 3.26 10.78
CA LEU A 84 10.23 2.06 10.05
C LEU A 84 9.63 2.47 8.70
N MET A 85 10.14 1.88 7.63
CA MET A 85 9.56 2.04 6.31
C MET A 85 8.63 0.87 6.03
N ILE A 86 7.37 1.19 5.70
CA ILE A 86 6.37 0.20 5.30
C ILE A 86 6.11 0.37 3.82
N VAL A 87 6.16 -0.71 3.07
CA VAL A 87 5.89 -0.69 1.63
C VAL A 87 4.68 -1.55 1.34
N PHE A 88 3.62 -0.92 0.85
CA PHE A 88 2.46 -1.64 0.35
C PHE A 88 2.64 -1.88 -1.14
N THR A 89 2.41 -3.10 -1.58
CA THR A 89 2.60 -3.49 -2.96
C THR A 89 1.31 -4.04 -3.53
N LEU A 90 0.78 -3.37 -4.56
CA LEU A 90 -0.40 -3.82 -5.29
C LEU A 90 0.03 -4.18 -6.71
N SER A 91 -0.07 -5.45 -7.04
CA SER A 91 0.28 -5.94 -8.37
C SER A 91 -0.97 -6.29 -9.15
N VAL A 92 -0.93 -6.06 -10.45
CA VAL A 92 -2.05 -6.34 -11.34
C VAL A 92 -1.63 -7.33 -12.41
N THR A 93 -2.41 -8.39 -12.55
CA THR A 93 -2.28 -9.31 -13.68
C THR A 93 -3.59 -9.31 -14.45
N LEU A 94 -3.53 -8.83 -15.69
CA LEU A 94 -4.68 -8.79 -16.55
C LEU A 94 -4.49 -9.80 -17.69
N LYS A 95 -5.50 -10.60 -17.93
CA LYS A 95 -5.49 -11.57 -19.02
C LYS A 95 -6.58 -11.26 -20.02
N GLY A 96 -6.18 -11.16 -21.27
CA GLY A 96 -7.13 -11.18 -22.37
C GLY A 96 -7.17 -12.59 -22.95
N GLU A 97 -8.36 -13.13 -23.15
CA GLU A 97 -8.53 -14.42 -23.76
C GLU A 97 -9.31 -14.31 -25.06
N LEU A 98 -8.82 -15.02 -26.06
CA LEU A 98 -9.53 -15.17 -27.33
C LEU A 98 -10.33 -16.47 -27.25
N GLN A 99 -11.65 -16.33 -27.33
CA GLN A 99 -12.52 -17.51 -27.35
C GLN A 99 -13.04 -17.74 -28.76
N ALA A 100 -12.92 -18.95 -29.20
CA ALA A 100 -13.39 -19.35 -30.51
C ALA A 100 -14.88 -19.76 -30.44
#